data_edfcc1b504c538b1d99fb669dfb54e48
#
_entry.id   edfcc1b504c538b1d99fb669dfb54e48
#
_cell.length_a   1.000
_cell.length_b   1.000
_cell.length_c   1.000
_cell.angle_alpha   90.00
_cell.angle_beta   90.00
_cell.angle_gamma   90.00
#
_symmetry.space_group_name_H-M   'P 1'
#
loop_
_entity.id
_entity.type
_entity.pdbx_description
1 polymer ?
#
loop_
_entity_poly.entity_id
_entity_poly.type
_entity_poly.pdbx_seq_one_letter_code
_entity_poly.pdbx_strand_id
1 'polypeptide(L)'
;MKFYNREKEIEEILHIIESEPQRINFIFGSINSGKTALINEIINNRLNKDKYVVFYFDLREIFISKYDDFIEVLFEEYEEPFIDKVKRLFLSLIKDYPDVIKSYALLNITGVVDSIPIPKNTLNELLKKRNVKNVFRYITSVLIKIKREGKQPIIIIDELQKIGDLKLNGFLIYELFNYFVSLTKHKHLCHVFCLSSDSLFIERVYNEAMLEGRCKYILVDDFDRETALKFMDFLAKENNINLTNEDKELIYNYVGGKPIDIIYVINEMKYKKLEDILTSMLKEETQKLKYFLENVKEEDEELYKKVVDALKIFKDSYEIEDIKIPKKLREFLVKKNILFLNPIEGILKPQSFLVWNAIKRIL
;
A
#
# COMPACT_ATOMS: atom_id res chain seq x y z
N MET A 1 -7.24 -11.71 -14.42
CA MET A 1 -8.52 -11.76 -13.68
C MET A 1 -9.14 -10.39 -13.76
N LYS A 2 -10.45 -10.28 -14.01
CA LYS A 2 -11.13 -9.00 -14.03
C LYS A 2 -11.31 -8.46 -12.62
N PHE A 3 -11.16 -7.15 -12.45
CA PHE A 3 -11.42 -6.46 -11.19
C PHE A 3 -12.90 -6.57 -10.81
N TYR A 4 -13.20 -6.63 -9.52
CA TYR A 4 -14.57 -6.78 -9.02
C TYR A 4 -14.84 -5.89 -7.82
N ASN A 5 -15.97 -5.14 -7.89
CA ASN A 5 -16.49 -4.27 -6.83
C ASN A 5 -15.50 -3.13 -6.41
N ARG A 6 -15.61 -2.62 -5.21
CA ARG A 6 -14.89 -1.49 -4.64
C ARG A 6 -15.37 -0.13 -5.17
N GLU A 7 -16.60 -0.04 -5.62
CA GLU A 7 -17.12 1.21 -6.20
C GLU A 7 -17.06 2.37 -5.19
N LYS A 8 -17.29 2.11 -3.89
CA LYS A 8 -17.18 3.14 -2.84
C LYS A 8 -15.77 3.70 -2.71
N GLU A 9 -14.79 2.82 -2.62
CA GLU A 9 -13.38 3.19 -2.53
C GLU A 9 -12.90 3.86 -3.82
N ILE A 10 -13.36 3.38 -4.98
CA ILE A 10 -13.07 3.99 -6.29
C ILE A 10 -13.63 5.41 -6.34
N GLU A 11 -14.92 5.60 -6.03
CA GLU A 11 -15.57 6.90 -6.03
C GLU A 11 -14.88 7.87 -5.06
N GLU A 12 -14.52 7.41 -3.87
CA GLU A 12 -13.82 8.23 -2.89
C GLU A 12 -12.44 8.67 -3.39
N ILE A 13 -11.66 7.76 -3.98
CA ILE A 13 -10.32 8.08 -4.51
C ILE A 13 -10.43 8.99 -5.73
N LEU A 14 -11.37 8.74 -6.64
CA LEU A 14 -11.60 9.59 -7.81
C LEU A 14 -12.04 11.00 -7.39
N HIS A 15 -12.95 11.13 -6.41
CA HIS A 15 -13.34 12.43 -5.87
C HIS A 15 -12.15 13.21 -5.29
N ILE A 16 -11.22 12.53 -4.60
CA ILE A 16 -9.98 13.16 -4.13
C ILE A 16 -9.13 13.64 -5.32
N ILE A 17 -8.95 12.80 -6.35
CA ILE A 17 -8.12 13.11 -7.51
C ILE A 17 -8.71 14.26 -8.33
N GLU A 18 -10.03 14.38 -8.42
CA GLU A 18 -10.73 15.45 -9.12
C GLU A 18 -10.73 16.80 -8.37
N SER A 19 -10.49 16.76 -7.06
CA SER A 19 -10.37 17.95 -6.22
C SER A 19 -8.96 18.55 -6.28
N GLU A 20 -8.74 19.67 -5.60
CA GLU A 20 -7.41 20.23 -5.41
C GLU A 20 -6.61 19.40 -4.38
N PRO A 21 -5.31 19.12 -4.60
CA PRO A 21 -4.47 18.42 -3.63
C PRO A 21 -4.39 19.16 -2.29
N GLN A 22 -4.81 18.51 -1.20
CA GLN A 22 -4.82 19.13 0.14
C GLN A 22 -4.22 18.24 1.23
N ARG A 23 -4.28 16.92 1.07
CA ARG A 23 -3.86 15.96 2.09
C ARG A 23 -3.01 14.84 1.49
N ILE A 24 -2.22 14.21 2.34
CA ILE A 24 -1.61 12.90 2.05
C ILE A 24 -2.71 11.85 2.27
N ASN A 25 -2.90 10.96 1.32
CA ASN A 25 -3.93 9.91 1.38
C ASN A 25 -3.27 8.57 1.66
N PHE A 26 -3.54 7.98 2.82
CA PHE A 26 -3.08 6.65 3.18
C PHE A 26 -4.17 5.62 2.85
N ILE A 27 -3.82 4.64 2.01
CA ILE A 27 -4.67 3.50 1.67
C ILE A 27 -4.11 2.31 2.42
N PHE A 28 -4.87 1.75 3.37
CA PHE A 28 -4.39 0.69 4.22
C PHE A 28 -5.43 -0.43 4.35
N GLY A 29 -5.02 -1.57 4.88
CA GLY A 29 -5.88 -2.74 5.08
C GLY A 29 -5.07 -4.00 5.29
N SER A 30 -5.75 -5.10 5.61
CA SER A 30 -5.09 -6.39 5.84
C SER A 30 -4.25 -6.85 4.63
N ILE A 31 -3.30 -7.74 4.86
CA ILE A 31 -2.52 -8.35 3.77
C ILE A 31 -3.49 -9.02 2.79
N ASN A 32 -3.27 -8.80 1.48
CA ASN A 32 -4.09 -9.37 0.41
C ASN A 32 -5.56 -8.91 0.37
N SER A 33 -5.90 -7.77 0.99
CA SER A 33 -7.25 -7.17 0.90
C SER A 33 -7.58 -6.54 -0.47
N GLY A 34 -6.59 -6.43 -1.38
CA GLY A 34 -6.79 -5.93 -2.74
C GLY A 34 -6.42 -4.46 -2.96
N LYS A 35 -5.65 -3.81 -2.06
CA LYS A 35 -5.20 -2.40 -2.18
C LYS A 35 -4.51 -2.09 -3.52
N THR A 36 -3.50 -2.87 -3.87
CA THR A 36 -2.76 -2.71 -5.14
C THR A 36 -3.66 -2.95 -6.35
N ALA A 37 -4.56 -3.94 -6.29
CA ALA A 37 -5.53 -4.20 -7.36
C ALA A 37 -6.51 -3.03 -7.56
N LEU A 38 -6.98 -2.42 -6.47
CA LEU A 38 -7.83 -1.22 -6.49
C LEU A 38 -7.12 -0.04 -7.18
N ILE A 39 -5.89 0.23 -6.79
CA ILE A 39 -5.12 1.33 -7.39
C ILE A 39 -4.83 1.05 -8.87
N ASN A 40 -4.46 -0.18 -9.24
CA ASN A 40 -4.24 -0.56 -10.63
C ASN A 40 -5.51 -0.42 -11.49
N GLU A 41 -6.69 -0.76 -10.95
CA GLU A 41 -7.97 -0.52 -11.63
C GLU A 41 -8.17 0.98 -11.88
N ILE A 42 -7.93 1.81 -10.89
CA ILE A 42 -8.11 3.26 -11.00
C ILE A 42 -7.16 3.85 -12.06
N ILE A 43 -5.86 3.59 -11.94
CA ILE A 43 -4.85 4.23 -12.81
C ILE A 43 -4.91 3.73 -14.26
N ASN A 44 -5.29 2.46 -14.49
CA ASN A 44 -5.32 1.88 -15.83
C ASN A 44 -6.65 2.07 -16.54
N ASN A 45 -7.78 2.03 -15.82
CA ASN A 45 -9.11 1.93 -16.40
C ASN A 45 -10.05 3.10 -16.08
N ARG A 46 -9.78 3.91 -15.03
CA ARG A 46 -10.69 4.98 -14.60
C ARG A 46 -10.11 6.39 -14.80
N LEU A 47 -8.79 6.57 -14.83
CA LEU A 47 -8.17 7.88 -15.01
C LEU A 47 -8.00 8.26 -16.47
N ASN A 48 -8.28 9.53 -16.77
CA ASN A 48 -7.99 10.11 -18.08
C ASN A 48 -6.48 10.42 -18.20
N LYS A 49 -5.78 9.66 -19.04
CA LYS A 49 -4.32 9.75 -19.25
C LYS A 49 -3.87 11.09 -19.88
N ASP A 50 -4.78 11.84 -20.50
CA ASP A 50 -4.46 13.16 -21.02
C ASP A 50 -4.49 14.24 -19.96
N LYS A 51 -5.27 14.04 -18.90
CA LYS A 51 -5.43 14.97 -17.77
C LYS A 51 -4.48 14.70 -16.61
N TYR A 52 -4.07 13.44 -16.41
CA TYR A 52 -3.28 13.02 -15.25
C TYR A 52 -1.95 12.39 -15.68
N VAL A 53 -0.92 12.64 -14.87
CA VAL A 53 0.36 11.94 -14.93
C VAL A 53 0.58 11.25 -13.58
N VAL A 54 0.71 9.94 -13.59
CA VAL A 54 0.84 9.12 -12.38
C VAL A 54 2.25 8.58 -12.28
N PHE A 55 2.96 8.92 -11.19
CA PHE A 55 4.19 8.28 -10.78
C PHE A 55 3.85 7.19 -9.77
N TYR A 56 4.02 5.92 -10.15
CA TYR A 56 3.72 4.77 -9.31
C TYR A 56 5.01 4.06 -8.91
N PHE A 57 5.35 4.13 -7.61
CA PHE A 57 6.54 3.51 -7.05
C PHE A 57 6.16 2.29 -6.22
N ASP A 58 6.50 1.08 -6.68
CA ASP A 58 6.37 -0.15 -5.90
C ASP A 58 7.67 -0.43 -5.14
N LEU A 59 7.68 -0.16 -3.85
CA LEU A 59 8.87 -0.38 -3.02
C LEU A 59 9.14 -1.87 -2.74
N ARG A 60 8.31 -2.81 -3.23
CA ARG A 60 8.56 -4.25 -3.12
C ARG A 60 9.64 -4.74 -4.06
N GLU A 61 9.81 -4.09 -5.20
CA GLU A 61 10.68 -4.56 -6.29
C GLU A 61 12.17 -4.44 -5.94
N ILE A 62 12.54 -3.54 -5.03
CA ILE A 62 13.92 -3.26 -4.69
C ILE A 62 14.14 -3.43 -3.18
N PHE A 63 15.27 -4.07 -2.82
CA PHE A 63 15.71 -4.12 -1.44
C PHE A 63 16.33 -2.77 -1.04
N ILE A 64 15.56 -1.98 -0.29
CA ILE A 64 15.95 -0.64 0.13
C ILE A 64 16.64 -0.73 1.50
N SER A 65 17.96 -0.67 1.52
CA SER A 65 18.79 -0.69 2.73
C SER A 65 19.49 0.64 3.01
N LYS A 66 19.69 1.44 1.98
CA LYS A 66 20.44 2.71 2.03
C LYS A 66 19.81 3.77 1.12
N TYR A 67 20.33 4.98 1.21
CA TYR A 67 19.88 6.13 0.43
C TYR A 67 19.95 5.90 -1.09
N ASP A 68 21.03 5.29 -1.56
CA ASP A 68 21.25 5.10 -2.99
C ASP A 68 20.15 4.18 -3.57
N ASP A 69 19.80 3.10 -2.87
CA ASP A 69 18.72 2.19 -3.26
C ASP A 69 17.36 2.94 -3.36
N PHE A 70 17.08 3.84 -2.41
CA PHE A 70 15.87 4.66 -2.45
C PHE A 70 15.84 5.61 -3.66
N ILE A 71 16.99 6.17 -4.04
CA ILE A 71 17.09 7.03 -5.23
C ILE A 71 16.89 6.22 -6.51
N GLU A 72 17.45 5.00 -6.59
CA GLU A 72 17.27 4.11 -7.74
C GLU A 72 15.81 3.74 -7.99
N VAL A 73 15.01 3.59 -6.93
CA VAL A 73 13.55 3.35 -7.08
C VAL A 73 12.83 4.55 -7.70
N LEU A 74 13.27 5.77 -7.35
CA LEU A 74 12.56 6.98 -7.78
C LEU A 74 12.89 7.41 -9.21
N PHE A 75 14.07 7.05 -9.74
CA PHE A 75 14.58 7.64 -10.97
C PHE A 75 15.02 6.61 -12.00
N GLU A 76 14.71 6.91 -13.26
CA GLU A 76 15.25 6.24 -14.43
C GLU A 76 16.22 7.17 -15.15
N GLU A 77 17.47 6.75 -15.29
CA GLU A 77 18.48 7.56 -15.98
C GLU A 77 18.32 7.53 -17.51
N TYR A 78 18.58 8.66 -18.14
CA TYR A 78 18.68 8.75 -19.59
C TYR A 78 19.89 9.54 -20.03
N GLU A 79 20.43 9.20 -21.22
CA GLU A 79 21.49 9.97 -21.86
C GLU A 79 20.92 11.19 -22.57
N GLU A 80 21.41 12.38 -22.22
CA GLU A 80 20.99 13.62 -22.90
C GLU A 80 21.54 13.67 -24.35
N PRO A 81 20.69 13.93 -25.35
CA PRO A 81 21.16 14.25 -26.68
C PRO A 81 22.12 15.44 -26.68
N PHE A 82 23.13 15.40 -27.55
CA PHE A 82 24.15 16.44 -27.63
C PHE A 82 23.55 17.88 -27.84
N ILE A 83 22.48 17.98 -28.62
CA ILE A 83 21.77 19.24 -28.88
C ILE A 83 21.19 19.84 -27.59
N ASP A 84 20.75 19.01 -26.67
CA ASP A 84 20.17 19.46 -25.41
C ASP A 84 21.26 19.87 -24.40
N LYS A 85 22.43 19.23 -24.45
CA LYS A 85 23.64 19.69 -23.72
C LYS A 85 24.04 21.10 -24.16
N VAL A 86 24.03 21.38 -25.46
CA VAL A 86 24.35 22.71 -26.03
C VAL A 86 23.29 23.75 -25.66
N LYS A 87 21.99 23.43 -25.77
CA LYS A 87 20.91 24.32 -25.34
C LYS A 87 20.99 24.64 -23.84
N ARG A 88 21.31 23.65 -22.99
CA ARG A 88 21.46 23.84 -21.56
C ARG A 88 22.63 24.76 -21.23
N LEU A 89 23.79 24.61 -21.91
CA LEU A 89 24.94 25.51 -21.77
C LEU A 89 24.56 26.97 -22.15
N PHE A 90 23.81 27.14 -23.24
CA PHE A 90 23.37 28.46 -23.69
C PHE A 90 22.38 29.13 -22.73
N LEU A 91 21.48 28.33 -22.13
CA LEU A 91 20.49 28.79 -21.15
C LEU A 91 21.11 29.02 -19.75
N SER A 92 22.24 28.35 -19.41
CA SER A 92 22.96 28.58 -18.15
C SER A 92 23.62 29.98 -18.09
N LEU A 93 23.77 30.60 -19.24
CA LEU A 93 24.28 32.02 -19.34
C LEU A 93 23.19 33.05 -18.99
N ILE A 94 21.90 32.62 -18.87
CA ILE A 94 20.79 33.47 -18.46
C ILE A 94 20.61 33.29 -16.94
N LYS A 95 20.99 34.27 -16.14
CA LYS A 95 21.15 34.23 -14.70
C LYS A 95 19.95 33.80 -13.83
N ASP A 96 18.73 33.72 -14.38
CA ASP A 96 17.51 33.58 -13.58
C ASP A 96 16.76 32.23 -13.73
N TYR A 97 17.35 31.22 -14.40
CA TYR A 97 16.72 29.90 -14.55
C TYR A 97 17.54 28.81 -13.86
N PRO A 98 16.95 28.05 -12.90
CA PRO A 98 17.59 26.87 -12.33
C PRO A 98 17.92 25.83 -13.41
N ASP A 99 19.16 25.33 -13.43
CA ASP A 99 19.65 24.38 -14.45
C ASP A 99 18.81 23.11 -14.57
N VAL A 100 18.15 22.73 -13.51
CA VAL A 100 17.23 21.58 -13.41
C VAL A 100 15.99 21.72 -14.31
N ILE A 101 15.48 22.94 -14.52
CA ILE A 101 14.26 23.16 -15.34
C ILE A 101 14.57 23.07 -16.84
N LYS A 102 15.85 23.19 -17.23
CA LYS A 102 16.27 23.28 -18.63
C LYS A 102 16.38 21.93 -19.34
N SER A 103 16.61 20.84 -18.59
CA SER A 103 16.77 19.51 -19.16
C SER A 103 15.43 18.81 -19.52
N TYR A 104 14.33 19.30 -18.98
CA TYR A 104 13.01 18.68 -19.18
C TYR A 104 12.22 19.14 -20.43
N ALA A 105 12.75 20.08 -21.17
CA ALA A 105 12.03 20.67 -22.32
C ALA A 105 11.60 19.64 -23.39
N LEU A 106 12.06 18.40 -23.30
CA LEU A 106 11.91 17.37 -24.35
C LEU A 106 11.22 16.07 -23.91
N LEU A 107 10.86 15.92 -22.63
CA LEU A 107 10.21 14.70 -22.18
C LEU A 107 8.68 14.89 -22.14
N ASN A 108 7.98 14.24 -23.05
CA ASN A 108 6.52 14.09 -22.98
C ASN A 108 6.17 13.00 -21.97
N ILE A 109 6.06 13.35 -20.68
CA ILE A 109 5.59 12.43 -19.66
C ILE A 109 4.07 12.37 -19.72
N THR A 110 3.52 11.20 -20.03
CA THR A 110 2.07 10.99 -20.12
C THR A 110 1.65 9.68 -19.50
N GLY A 111 0.45 9.64 -18.92
CA GLY A 111 -0.11 8.42 -18.37
C GLY A 111 0.54 7.95 -17.08
N VAL A 112 0.82 6.65 -16.97
CA VAL A 112 1.43 6.01 -15.78
C VAL A 112 2.89 5.72 -16.07
N VAL A 113 3.77 6.08 -15.14
CA VAL A 113 5.21 5.84 -15.20
C VAL A 113 5.71 5.32 -13.85
N ASP A 114 6.66 4.38 -13.88
CA ASP A 114 7.19 3.70 -12.69
C ASP A 114 8.36 4.46 -12.07
N SER A 115 8.88 5.44 -12.79
CA SER A 115 10.07 6.20 -12.38
C SER A 115 10.02 7.64 -12.90
N ILE A 116 10.80 8.51 -12.29
CA ILE A 116 10.96 9.89 -12.74
C ILE A 116 12.20 9.96 -13.64
N PRO A 117 12.07 10.35 -14.92
CA PRO A 117 13.22 10.45 -15.80
C PRO A 117 14.24 11.49 -15.29
N ILE A 118 15.52 11.12 -15.26
CA ILE A 118 16.60 11.98 -14.79
C ILE A 118 17.83 11.89 -15.71
N PRO A 119 18.49 13.01 -16.07
CA PRO A 119 19.74 12.96 -16.78
C PRO A 119 20.82 12.28 -15.94
N LYS A 120 21.61 11.38 -16.53
CA LYS A 120 22.68 10.61 -15.87
C LYS A 120 23.64 11.48 -15.05
N ASN A 121 24.05 12.62 -15.59
CA ASN A 121 24.93 13.55 -14.87
C ASN A 121 24.27 14.13 -13.62
N THR A 122 22.97 14.44 -13.69
CA THR A 122 22.19 14.97 -12.55
C THR A 122 22.01 13.89 -11.49
N LEU A 123 21.71 12.65 -11.89
CA LEU A 123 21.59 11.51 -10.97
C LEU A 123 22.91 11.28 -10.22
N ASN A 124 24.03 11.28 -10.93
CA ASN A 124 25.34 11.12 -10.32
C ASN A 124 25.68 12.23 -9.30
N GLU A 125 25.24 13.47 -9.55
CA GLU A 125 25.39 14.55 -8.56
C GLU A 125 24.51 14.35 -7.33
N LEU A 126 23.26 13.88 -7.49
CA LEU A 126 22.36 13.59 -6.36
C LEU A 126 22.92 12.47 -5.49
N LEU A 127 23.43 11.40 -6.10
CA LEU A 127 24.06 10.28 -5.39
C LEU A 127 25.34 10.74 -4.64
N LYS A 128 26.21 11.52 -5.28
CA LYS A 128 27.44 12.03 -4.63
C LYS A 128 27.16 12.96 -3.44
N LYS A 129 26.19 13.85 -3.58
CA LYS A 129 25.87 14.85 -2.54
C LYS A 129 25.06 14.27 -1.38
N ARG A 130 24.43 13.10 -1.57
CA ARG A 130 23.55 12.44 -0.59
C ARG A 130 22.64 13.40 0.17
N ASN A 131 22.06 14.37 -0.54
CA ASN A 131 21.20 15.40 0.03
C ASN A 131 19.77 15.25 -0.47
N VAL A 132 18.93 14.73 0.36
CA VAL A 132 17.51 14.48 0.09
C VAL A 132 16.76 15.75 -0.37
N LYS A 133 17.16 16.92 0.10
CA LYS A 133 16.56 18.20 -0.33
C LYS A 133 16.76 18.48 -1.81
N ASN A 134 17.90 18.08 -2.38
CA ASN A 134 18.14 18.23 -3.81
C ASN A 134 17.27 17.27 -4.63
N VAL A 135 17.06 16.05 -4.13
CA VAL A 135 16.12 15.09 -4.72
C VAL A 135 14.72 15.68 -4.77
N PHE A 136 14.22 16.17 -3.65
CA PHE A 136 12.88 16.76 -3.57
C PHE A 136 12.71 18.01 -4.44
N ARG A 137 13.77 18.86 -4.56
CA ARG A 137 13.76 19.99 -5.49
C ARG A 137 13.65 19.55 -6.95
N TYR A 138 14.38 18.50 -7.31
CA TYR A 138 14.32 17.95 -8.64
C TYR A 138 12.91 17.40 -8.95
N ILE A 139 12.37 16.55 -8.10
CA ILE A 139 10.99 16.03 -8.24
C ILE A 139 9.99 17.19 -8.34
N THR A 140 10.09 18.19 -7.46
CA THR A 140 9.19 19.36 -7.52
C THR A 140 9.27 20.08 -8.86
N SER A 141 10.45 20.22 -9.47
CA SER A 141 10.58 20.87 -10.78
C SER A 141 9.89 20.10 -11.90
N VAL A 142 9.93 18.76 -11.85
CA VAL A 142 9.20 17.89 -12.77
C VAL A 142 7.69 18.09 -12.62
N LEU A 143 7.20 18.03 -11.38
CA LEU A 143 5.77 18.19 -11.09
C LEU A 143 5.23 19.57 -11.52
N ILE A 144 6.01 20.64 -11.29
CA ILE A 144 5.66 22.00 -11.74
C ILE A 144 5.54 22.05 -13.27
N LYS A 145 6.44 21.39 -14.00
CA LYS A 145 6.37 21.34 -15.45
C LYS A 145 5.11 20.65 -15.94
N ILE A 146 4.80 19.46 -15.38
CA ILE A 146 3.57 18.72 -15.70
C ILE A 146 2.34 19.61 -15.48
N LYS A 147 2.30 20.33 -14.34
CA LYS A 147 1.19 21.24 -14.02
C LYS A 147 1.08 22.40 -15.04
N ARG A 148 2.21 22.94 -15.50
CA ARG A 148 2.24 24.01 -16.54
C ARG A 148 1.79 23.51 -17.91
N GLU A 149 1.91 22.23 -18.19
CA GLU A 149 1.38 21.58 -19.40
C GLU A 149 -0.13 21.28 -19.29
N GLY A 150 -0.78 21.73 -18.22
CA GLY A 150 -2.23 21.56 -17.99
C GLY A 150 -2.62 20.20 -17.42
N LYS A 151 -1.65 19.37 -16.99
CA LYS A 151 -1.89 18.06 -16.42
C LYS A 151 -1.75 18.08 -14.91
N GLN A 152 -2.48 17.20 -14.21
CA GLN A 152 -2.41 17.05 -12.77
C GLN A 152 -1.50 15.86 -12.42
N PRO A 153 -0.36 16.09 -11.72
CA PRO A 153 0.49 15.01 -11.27
C PRO A 153 -0.08 14.30 -10.04
N ILE A 154 0.15 12.99 -9.98
CA ILE A 154 -0.21 12.10 -8.88
C ILE A 154 1.03 11.26 -8.53
N ILE A 155 1.39 11.19 -7.26
CA ILE A 155 2.41 10.29 -6.73
C ILE A 155 1.70 9.18 -5.96
N ILE A 156 2.04 7.94 -6.27
CA ILE A 156 1.57 6.74 -5.56
C ILE A 156 2.79 5.97 -5.10
N ILE A 157 2.87 5.66 -3.80
CA ILE A 157 3.94 4.84 -3.23
C ILE A 157 3.31 3.62 -2.58
N ASP A 158 3.57 2.45 -3.14
CA ASP A 158 3.11 1.18 -2.58
C ASP A 158 4.16 0.60 -1.61
N GLU A 159 3.70 0.00 -0.52
CA GLU A 159 4.51 -0.57 0.58
C GLU A 159 5.44 0.47 1.26
N LEU A 160 4.93 1.67 1.51
CA LEU A 160 5.71 2.79 2.08
C LEU A 160 6.42 2.45 3.40
N GLN A 161 5.89 1.53 4.20
CA GLN A 161 6.54 1.11 5.45
C GLN A 161 7.94 0.53 5.27
N LYS A 162 8.31 0.07 4.07
CA LYS A 162 9.66 -0.44 3.79
C LYS A 162 10.77 0.58 4.00
N ILE A 163 10.48 1.85 3.90
CA ILE A 163 11.43 2.94 4.20
C ILE A 163 11.23 3.54 5.59
N GLY A 164 10.31 2.99 6.40
CA GLY A 164 9.97 3.54 7.71
C GLY A 164 11.13 3.62 8.69
N ASP A 165 12.08 2.71 8.59
CA ASP A 165 13.24 2.62 9.47
C ASP A 165 14.55 3.10 8.81
N LEU A 166 14.50 3.53 7.53
CA LEU A 166 15.67 4.03 6.81
C LEU A 166 16.13 5.37 7.39
N LYS A 167 17.40 5.44 7.81
CA LYS A 167 18.01 6.63 8.40
C LYS A 167 18.94 7.33 7.44
N LEU A 168 18.72 8.64 7.27
CA LEU A 168 19.60 9.54 6.54
C LEU A 168 19.61 10.90 7.25
N ASN A 169 20.58 11.15 8.13
CA ASN A 169 20.61 12.33 9.02
C ASN A 169 19.31 12.49 9.85
N GLY A 170 18.69 11.38 10.23
CA GLY A 170 17.37 11.25 10.81
C GLY A 170 16.57 10.18 10.05
N PHE A 171 15.31 9.95 10.42
CA PHE A 171 14.46 9.03 9.68
C PHE A 171 13.99 9.68 8.36
N LEU A 172 14.34 9.07 7.24
CA LEU A 172 13.95 9.54 5.90
C LEU A 172 12.43 9.73 5.75
N ILE A 173 11.65 8.89 6.41
CA ILE A 173 10.19 8.93 6.34
C ILE A 173 9.62 10.29 6.80
N TYR A 174 10.21 10.94 7.81
CA TYR A 174 9.74 12.25 8.26
C TYR A 174 10.07 13.37 7.27
N GLU A 175 11.25 13.33 6.64
CA GLU A 175 11.59 14.27 5.57
C GLU A 175 10.64 14.10 4.37
N LEU A 176 10.29 12.86 4.05
CA LEU A 176 9.34 12.54 2.99
C LEU A 176 7.93 13.06 3.31
N PHE A 177 7.45 12.87 4.55
CA PHE A 177 6.15 13.42 4.96
C PHE A 177 6.11 14.94 4.93
N ASN A 178 7.16 15.63 5.40
CA ASN A 178 7.27 17.08 5.27
C ASN A 178 7.21 17.52 3.80
N TYR A 179 7.88 16.78 2.94
CA TYR A 179 7.85 17.03 1.51
C TYR A 179 6.45 16.83 0.92
N PHE A 180 5.77 15.76 1.28
CA PHE A 180 4.40 15.49 0.81
C PHE A 180 3.40 16.54 1.31
N VAL A 181 3.50 17.00 2.56
CA VAL A 181 2.70 18.13 3.06
C VAL A 181 2.97 19.39 2.24
N SER A 182 4.24 19.64 1.86
CA SER A 182 4.57 20.77 0.98
C SER A 182 3.93 20.64 -0.40
N LEU A 183 3.91 19.45 -1.00
CA LEU A 183 3.30 19.22 -2.32
C LEU A 183 1.77 19.33 -2.28
N THR A 184 1.14 18.83 -1.24
CA THR A 184 -0.33 18.78 -1.11
C THR A 184 -0.89 20.08 -0.53
N LYS A 185 -0.69 20.32 0.77
CA LYS A 185 -1.34 21.39 1.54
C LYS A 185 -0.83 22.80 1.22
N HIS A 186 0.48 22.94 0.93
CA HIS A 186 1.05 24.27 0.74
C HIS A 186 1.12 24.72 -0.72
N LYS A 187 1.40 23.81 -1.64
CA LYS A 187 1.57 24.13 -3.07
C LYS A 187 0.40 23.71 -3.94
N HIS A 188 -0.49 22.85 -3.42
CA HIS A 188 -1.60 22.24 -4.18
C HIS A 188 -1.15 21.69 -5.54
N LEU A 189 0.08 21.14 -5.55
CA LEU A 189 0.78 20.79 -6.78
C LEU A 189 0.49 19.35 -7.23
N CYS A 190 0.44 18.41 -6.27
CA CYS A 190 0.43 16.99 -6.57
C CYS A 190 -0.43 16.22 -5.57
N HIS A 191 -1.26 15.28 -6.05
CA HIS A 191 -1.90 14.31 -5.17
C HIS A 191 -0.87 13.28 -4.72
N VAL A 192 -0.95 12.86 -3.46
CA VAL A 192 -0.07 11.86 -2.88
C VAL A 192 -0.90 10.76 -2.25
N PHE A 193 -0.68 9.52 -2.68
CA PHE A 193 -1.27 8.30 -2.13
C PHE A 193 -0.15 7.38 -1.64
N CYS A 194 -0.29 6.90 -0.41
CA CYS A 194 0.65 6.01 0.25
C CYS A 194 -0.08 4.71 0.62
N LEU A 195 0.34 3.58 0.07
CA LEU A 195 -0.26 2.29 0.37
C LEU A 195 0.58 1.58 1.43
N SER A 196 -0.09 0.90 2.36
CA SER A 196 0.55 0.07 3.37
C SER A 196 -0.32 -1.10 3.80
N SER A 197 0.29 -2.28 3.94
CA SER A 197 -0.30 -3.44 4.59
C SER A 197 0.09 -3.57 6.07
N ASP A 198 0.98 -2.71 6.56
CA ASP A 198 1.43 -2.67 7.96
C ASP A 198 0.57 -1.71 8.78
N SER A 199 -0.34 -2.26 9.57
CA SER A 199 -1.23 -1.48 10.42
C SER A 199 -0.52 -0.78 11.59
N LEU A 200 0.63 -1.28 12.06
CA LEU A 200 1.44 -0.59 13.08
C LEU A 200 2.15 0.62 12.51
N PHE A 201 2.55 0.54 11.24
CA PHE A 201 3.05 1.71 10.53
C PHE A 201 1.95 2.79 10.43
N ILE A 202 0.72 2.39 10.08
CA ILE A 202 -0.43 3.32 10.04
C ILE A 202 -0.76 3.86 11.43
N GLU A 203 -0.73 3.05 12.50
CA GLU A 203 -0.91 3.52 13.89
C GLU A 203 0.13 4.60 14.24
N ARG A 204 1.40 4.37 13.90
CA ARG A 204 2.48 5.34 14.12
C ARG A 204 2.25 6.63 13.34
N VAL A 205 1.89 6.55 12.06
CA VAL A 205 1.60 7.71 11.21
C VAL A 205 0.38 8.48 11.72
N TYR A 206 -0.66 7.78 12.15
CA TYR A 206 -1.89 8.37 12.68
C TYR A 206 -1.65 9.19 13.95
N ASN A 207 -0.75 8.72 14.81
CA ASN A 207 -0.36 9.38 16.06
C ASN A 207 0.74 10.45 15.88
N GLU A 208 1.23 10.68 14.66
CA GLU A 208 2.32 11.61 14.41
C GLU A 208 1.80 13.05 14.37
N ALA A 209 2.18 13.87 15.37
CA ALA A 209 1.71 15.23 15.55
C ALA A 209 1.93 16.13 14.31
N MET A 210 3.03 15.92 13.57
CA MET A 210 3.32 16.68 12.35
C MET A 210 2.32 16.41 11.21
N LEU A 211 1.57 15.32 11.28
CA LEU A 211 0.59 14.91 10.26
C LEU A 211 -0.86 15.20 10.65
N GLU A 212 -1.10 15.72 11.85
CA GLU A 212 -2.44 16.04 12.33
C GLU A 212 -3.16 17.00 11.38
N GLY A 213 -4.37 16.62 10.96
CA GLY A 213 -5.18 17.38 10.00
C GLY A 213 -4.59 17.48 8.58
N ARG A 214 -3.52 16.74 8.26
CA ARG A 214 -2.84 16.75 6.96
C ARG A 214 -2.95 15.45 6.20
N CYS A 215 -3.60 14.44 6.78
CA CYS A 215 -3.77 13.12 6.21
C CYS A 215 -5.24 12.76 6.08
N LYS A 216 -5.52 11.83 5.15
CA LYS A 216 -6.77 11.09 5.03
C LYS A 216 -6.42 9.60 5.02
N TYR A 217 -7.26 8.79 5.65
CA TYR A 217 -7.07 7.35 5.76
C TYR A 217 -8.23 6.64 5.10
N ILE A 218 -7.93 5.74 4.17
CA ILE A 218 -8.89 4.96 3.39
C ILE A 218 -8.62 3.49 3.68
N LEU A 219 -9.56 2.83 4.34
CA LEU A 219 -9.48 1.41 4.63
C LEU A 219 -9.95 0.60 3.41
N VAL A 220 -9.13 -0.32 2.95
CA VAL A 220 -9.51 -1.36 1.98
C VAL A 220 -9.55 -2.68 2.73
N ASP A 221 -10.72 -3.00 3.27
CA ASP A 221 -10.93 -4.21 4.08
C ASP A 221 -11.29 -5.43 3.22
N ASP A 222 -11.41 -6.59 3.84
CA ASP A 222 -12.00 -7.77 3.22
C ASP A 222 -13.47 -7.49 2.85
N PHE A 223 -14.03 -8.19 1.88
CA PHE A 223 -15.43 -8.00 1.48
C PHE A 223 -16.38 -8.38 2.62
N ASP A 224 -17.44 -7.59 2.79
CA ASP A 224 -18.56 -8.02 3.61
C ASP A 224 -19.22 -9.28 3.04
N ARG A 225 -20.09 -9.93 3.84
CA ARG A 225 -20.70 -11.20 3.44
C ARG A 225 -21.45 -11.09 2.12
N GLU A 226 -22.28 -10.06 1.94
CA GLU A 226 -23.08 -9.91 0.72
C GLU A 226 -22.20 -9.75 -0.52
N THR A 227 -21.18 -8.91 -0.42
CA THR A 227 -20.19 -8.67 -1.49
C THR A 227 -19.38 -9.94 -1.78
N ALA A 228 -18.97 -10.68 -0.75
CA ALA A 228 -18.22 -11.92 -0.90
C ALA A 228 -19.03 -13.01 -1.64
N LEU A 229 -20.32 -13.19 -1.30
CA LEU A 229 -21.19 -14.14 -2.00
C LEU A 229 -21.38 -13.77 -3.47
N LYS A 230 -21.61 -12.49 -3.77
CA LYS A 230 -21.70 -12.00 -5.16
C LYS A 230 -20.36 -12.15 -5.91
N PHE A 231 -19.24 -11.97 -5.23
CA PHE A 231 -17.92 -12.19 -5.81
C PHE A 231 -17.69 -13.67 -6.16
N MET A 232 -18.14 -14.58 -5.31
CA MET A 232 -18.11 -16.02 -5.60
C MET A 232 -18.95 -16.36 -6.84
N ASP A 233 -20.15 -15.79 -6.98
CA ASP A 233 -20.99 -15.97 -8.19
C ASP A 233 -20.28 -15.46 -9.45
N PHE A 234 -19.64 -14.29 -9.36
CA PHE A 234 -18.86 -13.72 -10.46
C PHE A 234 -17.70 -14.64 -10.87
N LEU A 235 -16.91 -15.12 -9.91
CA LEU A 235 -15.79 -16.03 -10.17
C LEU A 235 -16.26 -17.38 -10.70
N ALA A 236 -17.32 -17.95 -10.16
CA ALA A 236 -17.89 -19.21 -10.59
C ALA A 236 -18.33 -19.15 -12.07
N LYS A 237 -18.99 -18.05 -12.48
CA LYS A 237 -19.34 -17.79 -13.87
C LYS A 237 -18.13 -17.68 -14.79
N GLU A 238 -17.08 -16.94 -14.37
CA GLU A 238 -15.86 -16.79 -15.16
C GLU A 238 -15.10 -18.12 -15.34
N ASN A 239 -15.22 -19.02 -14.36
CA ASN A 239 -14.53 -20.31 -14.35
C ASN A 239 -15.40 -21.49 -14.82
N ASN A 240 -16.65 -21.26 -15.21
CA ASN A 240 -17.64 -22.30 -15.57
C ASN A 240 -17.83 -23.34 -14.44
N ILE A 241 -17.87 -22.88 -13.19
CA ILE A 241 -18.12 -23.71 -12.01
C ILE A 241 -19.55 -23.50 -11.58
N ASN A 242 -20.27 -24.62 -11.27
CA ASN A 242 -21.57 -24.54 -10.65
C ASN A 242 -21.38 -24.44 -9.13
N LEU A 243 -21.89 -23.38 -8.53
CA LEU A 243 -21.76 -23.07 -7.11
C LEU A 243 -23.14 -22.91 -6.50
N THR A 244 -23.47 -23.74 -5.53
CA THR A 244 -24.75 -23.63 -4.81
C THR A 244 -24.69 -22.54 -3.74
N ASN A 245 -25.82 -22.16 -3.16
CA ASN A 245 -25.84 -21.23 -2.05
C ASN A 245 -25.17 -21.83 -0.79
N GLU A 246 -25.35 -23.11 -0.57
CA GLU A 246 -24.75 -23.88 0.50
C GLU A 246 -23.21 -23.87 0.36
N ASP A 247 -22.67 -24.05 -0.85
CA ASP A 247 -21.24 -23.99 -1.14
C ASP A 247 -20.69 -22.60 -0.82
N LYS A 248 -21.37 -21.53 -1.23
CA LYS A 248 -20.97 -20.15 -0.96
C LYS A 248 -20.92 -19.84 0.53
N GLU A 249 -21.94 -20.28 1.28
CA GLU A 249 -21.96 -20.13 2.74
C GLU A 249 -20.82 -20.91 3.41
N LEU A 250 -20.57 -22.12 2.93
CA LEU A 250 -19.49 -22.95 3.43
C LEU A 250 -18.14 -22.27 3.18
N ILE A 251 -17.90 -21.75 1.98
CA ILE A 251 -16.68 -20.99 1.65
C ILE A 251 -16.55 -19.79 2.57
N TYR A 252 -17.61 -18.97 2.71
CA TYR A 252 -17.58 -17.78 3.55
C TYR A 252 -17.27 -18.10 5.01
N ASN A 253 -17.85 -19.16 5.55
CA ASN A 253 -17.61 -19.60 6.93
C ASN A 253 -16.16 -20.00 7.19
N TYR A 254 -15.43 -20.46 6.17
CA TYR A 254 -14.01 -20.82 6.29
C TYR A 254 -13.06 -19.65 6.04
N VAL A 255 -13.26 -18.90 4.94
CA VAL A 255 -12.30 -17.91 4.46
C VAL A 255 -12.78 -16.47 4.61
N GLY A 256 -14.07 -16.26 4.95
CA GLY A 256 -14.65 -14.93 5.04
C GLY A 256 -14.69 -14.21 3.70
N GLY A 257 -14.53 -12.88 3.76
CA GLY A 257 -14.55 -12.02 2.59
C GLY A 257 -13.18 -11.73 1.98
N LYS A 258 -12.12 -12.46 2.34
CA LYS A 258 -10.76 -12.20 1.82
C LYS A 258 -10.66 -12.56 0.33
N PRO A 259 -10.44 -11.58 -0.58
CA PRO A 259 -10.53 -11.83 -2.02
C PRO A 259 -9.62 -12.94 -2.51
N ILE A 260 -8.36 -12.96 -2.06
CA ILE A 260 -7.37 -13.94 -2.52
C ILE A 260 -7.74 -15.38 -2.11
N ASP A 261 -8.29 -15.55 -0.91
CA ASP A 261 -8.68 -16.86 -0.41
C ASP A 261 -9.90 -17.39 -1.17
N ILE A 262 -10.88 -16.53 -1.46
CA ILE A 262 -12.04 -16.87 -2.29
C ILE A 262 -11.59 -17.29 -3.70
N ILE A 263 -10.69 -16.51 -4.31
CA ILE A 263 -10.13 -16.83 -5.63
C ILE A 263 -9.44 -18.19 -5.63
N TYR A 264 -8.64 -18.45 -4.59
CA TYR A 264 -7.94 -19.72 -4.46
C TYR A 264 -8.92 -20.90 -4.40
N VAL A 265 -9.94 -20.81 -3.55
CA VAL A 265 -10.96 -21.86 -3.41
C VAL A 265 -11.65 -22.14 -4.74
N ILE A 266 -12.16 -21.10 -5.41
CA ILE A 266 -12.88 -21.25 -6.70
C ILE A 266 -11.97 -21.85 -7.78
N ASN A 267 -10.70 -21.47 -7.84
CA ASN A 267 -9.77 -22.03 -8.81
C ASN A 267 -9.47 -23.52 -8.54
N GLU A 268 -9.28 -23.91 -7.27
CA GLU A 268 -9.01 -25.29 -6.88
C GLU A 268 -10.21 -26.22 -7.09
N MET A 269 -11.45 -25.71 -7.04
CA MET A 269 -12.67 -26.49 -7.29
C MET A 269 -12.72 -27.12 -8.71
N LYS A 270 -11.85 -26.68 -9.64
CA LYS A 270 -11.67 -27.34 -10.93
C LYS A 270 -11.07 -28.74 -10.82
N TYR A 271 -10.36 -29.02 -9.74
CA TYR A 271 -9.54 -30.21 -9.59
C TYR A 271 -9.82 -31.02 -8.33
N LYS A 272 -10.46 -30.38 -7.32
CA LYS A 272 -10.68 -30.96 -5.99
C LYS A 272 -12.10 -30.70 -5.50
N LYS A 273 -12.56 -31.50 -4.55
CA LYS A 273 -13.82 -31.25 -3.86
C LYS A 273 -13.69 -30.07 -2.91
N LEU A 274 -14.76 -29.30 -2.76
CA LEU A 274 -14.79 -28.10 -1.94
C LEU A 274 -14.37 -28.38 -0.48
N GLU A 275 -14.90 -29.42 0.13
CA GLU A 275 -14.60 -29.78 1.52
C GLU A 275 -13.14 -30.13 1.74
N ASP A 276 -12.50 -30.80 0.78
CA ASP A 276 -11.08 -31.15 0.84
C ASP A 276 -10.20 -29.90 0.77
N ILE A 277 -10.57 -28.92 -0.10
CA ILE A 277 -9.86 -27.64 -0.22
C ILE A 277 -9.94 -26.87 1.11
N LEU A 278 -11.14 -26.65 1.61
CA LEU A 278 -11.37 -25.86 2.82
C LEU A 278 -10.73 -26.50 4.06
N THR A 279 -10.86 -27.83 4.18
CA THR A 279 -10.21 -28.57 5.26
C THR A 279 -8.69 -28.48 5.21
N SER A 280 -8.11 -28.57 4.00
CA SER A 280 -6.67 -28.42 3.80
C SER A 280 -6.19 -27.02 4.19
N MET A 281 -6.88 -25.96 3.74
CA MET A 281 -6.55 -24.57 4.08
C MET A 281 -6.59 -24.35 5.60
N LEU A 282 -7.67 -24.81 6.26
CA LEU A 282 -7.79 -24.66 7.70
C LEU A 282 -6.75 -25.49 8.47
N LYS A 283 -6.40 -26.69 8.00
CA LYS A 283 -5.36 -27.52 8.60
C LYS A 283 -3.99 -26.83 8.52
N GLU A 284 -3.69 -26.26 7.35
CA GLU A 284 -2.44 -25.54 7.14
C GLU A 284 -2.33 -24.33 8.06
N GLU A 285 -3.36 -23.49 8.15
CA GLU A 285 -3.37 -22.31 9.01
C GLU A 285 -3.35 -22.68 10.50
N THR A 286 -4.06 -23.75 10.87
CA THR A 286 -4.01 -24.32 12.23
C THR A 286 -2.59 -24.76 12.59
N GLN A 287 -1.86 -25.38 11.66
CA GLN A 287 -0.49 -25.81 11.90
C GLN A 287 0.49 -24.64 12.03
N LYS A 288 0.35 -23.59 11.22
CA LYS A 288 1.12 -22.34 11.35
C LYS A 288 0.93 -21.70 12.74
N LEU A 289 -0.34 -21.62 13.19
CA LEU A 289 -0.64 -21.06 14.50
C LEU A 289 -0.08 -21.93 15.65
N LYS A 290 -0.09 -23.25 15.52
CA LYS A 290 0.55 -24.16 16.49
C LYS A 290 2.04 -23.90 16.60
N TYR A 291 2.76 -23.87 15.48
CA TYR A 291 4.19 -23.58 15.48
C TYR A 291 4.50 -22.20 16.07
N PHE A 292 3.68 -21.20 15.75
CA PHE A 292 3.83 -19.90 16.39
C PHE A 292 3.72 -19.98 17.92
N LEU A 293 2.69 -20.67 18.43
CA LEU A 293 2.47 -20.84 19.87
C LEU A 293 3.57 -21.67 20.54
N GLU A 294 4.06 -22.73 19.89
CA GLU A 294 5.19 -23.53 20.37
C GLU A 294 6.46 -22.67 20.50
N ASN A 295 6.81 -21.91 19.45
CA ASN A 295 7.97 -21.02 19.47
C ASN A 295 7.87 -19.98 20.60
N VAL A 296 6.71 -19.35 20.79
CA VAL A 296 6.50 -18.38 21.86
C VAL A 296 6.66 -19.05 23.23
N LYS A 297 6.17 -20.30 23.39
CA LYS A 297 6.29 -21.04 24.63
C LYS A 297 7.74 -21.42 24.97
N GLU A 298 8.53 -21.80 23.96
CA GLU A 298 9.95 -22.12 24.15
C GLU A 298 10.77 -20.88 24.51
N GLU A 299 10.44 -19.71 23.91
CA GLU A 299 11.15 -18.46 24.15
C GLU A 299 10.77 -17.83 25.49
N ASP A 300 9.46 -17.81 25.85
CA ASP A 300 8.92 -17.15 27.06
C ASP A 300 7.56 -17.74 27.44
N GLU A 301 7.54 -18.56 28.48
CA GLU A 301 6.31 -19.21 28.97
C GLU A 301 5.28 -18.22 29.53
N GLU A 302 5.72 -17.09 30.09
CA GLU A 302 4.81 -16.06 30.62
C GLU A 302 4.14 -15.32 29.45
N LEU A 303 4.91 -14.97 28.41
CA LEU A 303 4.38 -14.39 27.18
C LEU A 303 3.40 -15.34 26.49
N TYR A 304 3.71 -16.65 26.44
CA TYR A 304 2.81 -17.65 25.88
C TYR A 304 1.44 -17.64 26.55
N LYS A 305 1.39 -17.61 27.89
CA LYS A 305 0.12 -17.53 28.65
C LYS A 305 -0.66 -16.28 28.25
N LYS A 306 0.00 -15.12 28.21
CA LYS A 306 -0.62 -13.85 27.80
C LYS A 306 -1.13 -13.89 26.34
N VAL A 307 -0.38 -14.50 25.43
CA VAL A 307 -0.79 -14.70 24.03
C VAL A 307 -2.04 -15.58 23.94
N VAL A 308 -2.04 -16.72 24.62
CA VAL A 308 -3.19 -17.64 24.65
C VAL A 308 -4.43 -16.94 25.20
N ASP A 309 -4.32 -16.21 26.29
CA ASP A 309 -5.46 -15.52 26.91
C ASP A 309 -5.98 -14.38 26.00
N ALA A 310 -5.09 -13.66 25.32
CA ALA A 310 -5.47 -12.64 24.35
C ALA A 310 -6.20 -13.26 23.13
N LEU A 311 -5.73 -14.39 22.61
CA LEU A 311 -6.36 -15.05 21.46
C LEU A 311 -7.71 -15.69 21.83
N LYS A 312 -7.89 -16.16 23.08
CA LYS A 312 -9.18 -16.68 23.54
C LYS A 312 -10.33 -15.66 23.45
N ILE A 313 -10.04 -14.36 23.55
CA ILE A 313 -11.05 -13.29 23.43
C ILE A 313 -11.76 -13.38 22.06
N PHE A 314 -11.05 -13.85 21.02
CA PHE A 314 -11.60 -13.99 19.66
C PHE A 314 -12.44 -15.26 19.44
N LYS A 315 -12.62 -16.12 20.43
CA LYS A 315 -13.49 -17.32 20.27
C LYS A 315 -14.93 -16.92 19.97
N ASP A 316 -15.42 -15.88 20.65
CA ASP A 316 -16.81 -15.47 20.61
C ASP A 316 -17.07 -14.28 19.66
N SER A 317 -16.00 -13.57 19.27
CA SER A 317 -16.11 -12.38 18.41
C SER A 317 -14.95 -12.28 17.42
N TYR A 318 -15.27 -12.00 16.15
CA TYR A 318 -14.24 -11.75 15.13
C TYR A 318 -13.52 -10.41 15.32
N GLU A 319 -14.25 -9.40 15.79
CA GLU A 319 -13.73 -8.05 16.00
C GLU A 319 -13.90 -7.62 17.46
N ILE A 320 -12.90 -6.95 18.01
CA ILE A 320 -12.91 -6.40 19.36
C ILE A 320 -12.32 -4.99 19.36
N GLU A 321 -12.62 -4.20 20.40
CA GLU A 321 -11.89 -2.97 20.66
C GLU A 321 -10.41 -3.28 20.97
N ASP A 322 -9.50 -2.53 20.39
CA ASP A 322 -8.07 -2.76 20.45
C ASP A 322 -7.51 -2.63 21.88
N ILE A 323 -8.15 -1.80 22.72
CA ILE A 323 -7.77 -1.59 24.14
C ILE A 323 -7.98 -2.83 25.02
N LYS A 324 -8.76 -3.83 24.56
CA LYS A 324 -8.96 -5.09 25.30
C LYS A 324 -7.69 -5.92 25.41
N ILE A 325 -6.69 -5.65 24.56
CA ILE A 325 -5.38 -6.31 24.61
C ILE A 325 -4.30 -5.26 24.90
N PRO A 326 -3.43 -5.52 25.90
CA PRO A 326 -2.33 -4.59 26.24
C PRO A 326 -1.48 -4.24 25.03
N LYS A 327 -1.12 -2.97 24.88
CA LYS A 327 -0.45 -2.41 23.68
C LYS A 327 0.75 -3.24 23.20
N LYS A 328 1.68 -3.60 24.08
CA LYS A 328 2.87 -4.41 23.73
C LYS A 328 2.50 -5.78 23.16
N LEU A 329 1.48 -6.42 23.73
CA LEU A 329 1.02 -7.73 23.28
C LEU A 329 0.27 -7.62 21.95
N ARG A 330 -0.55 -6.61 21.78
CA ARG A 330 -1.21 -6.27 20.51
C ARG A 330 -0.20 -6.05 19.39
N GLU A 331 0.82 -5.18 19.62
CA GLU A 331 1.89 -4.94 18.66
C GLU A 331 2.66 -6.22 18.29
N PHE A 332 2.92 -7.08 19.29
CA PHE A 332 3.56 -8.38 19.04
C PHE A 332 2.73 -9.26 18.11
N LEU A 333 1.43 -9.42 18.39
CA LEU A 333 0.53 -10.27 17.59
C LEU A 333 0.30 -9.71 16.18
N VAL A 334 0.25 -8.39 16.03
CA VAL A 334 0.15 -7.73 14.72
C VAL A 334 1.45 -7.91 13.92
N LYS A 335 2.63 -7.74 14.54
CA LYS A 335 3.94 -8.00 13.88
C LYS A 335 4.09 -9.44 13.41
N LYS A 336 3.47 -10.39 14.09
CA LYS A 336 3.46 -11.80 13.70
C LYS A 336 2.36 -12.16 12.69
N ASN A 337 1.63 -11.16 12.17
CA ASN A 337 0.51 -11.31 11.24
C ASN A 337 -0.60 -12.26 11.74
N ILE A 338 -0.77 -12.38 13.07
CA ILE A 338 -1.88 -13.09 13.68
C ILE A 338 -3.11 -12.18 13.74
N LEU A 339 -2.91 -10.92 14.11
CA LEU A 339 -3.96 -9.91 14.21
C LEU A 339 -3.75 -8.76 13.21
N PHE A 340 -4.84 -8.12 12.82
CA PHE A 340 -4.87 -6.86 12.09
C PHE A 340 -5.47 -5.77 12.98
N LEU A 341 -4.83 -4.61 13.01
CA LEU A 341 -5.29 -3.43 13.73
C LEU A 341 -5.84 -2.39 12.76
N ASN A 342 -7.07 -1.93 12.96
CA ASN A 342 -7.55 -0.69 12.38
C ASN A 342 -7.38 0.44 13.41
N PRO A 343 -6.32 1.25 13.32
CA PRO A 343 -6.02 2.26 14.33
C PRO A 343 -6.95 3.46 14.27
N ILE A 344 -7.70 3.63 13.17
CA ILE A 344 -8.62 4.75 12.97
C ILE A 344 -9.91 4.51 13.75
N GLU A 345 -10.39 3.27 13.76
CA GLU A 345 -11.61 2.87 14.46
C GLU A 345 -11.35 2.22 15.82
N GLY A 346 -10.07 1.95 16.16
CA GLY A 346 -9.71 1.26 17.39
C GLY A 346 -10.16 -0.20 17.40
N ILE A 347 -10.18 -0.85 16.24
CA ILE A 347 -10.64 -2.25 16.08
C ILE A 347 -9.46 -3.17 15.85
N LEU A 348 -9.49 -4.31 16.53
CA LEU A 348 -8.54 -5.41 16.41
C LEU A 348 -9.28 -6.68 16.00
N LYS A 349 -8.74 -7.40 15.01
CA LYS A 349 -9.31 -8.66 14.50
C LYS A 349 -8.24 -9.64 14.05
N PRO A 350 -8.51 -10.94 13.96
CA PRO A 350 -7.63 -11.89 13.29
C PRO A 350 -7.32 -11.44 11.84
N GLN A 351 -6.11 -11.75 11.37
CA GLN A 351 -5.64 -11.34 10.04
C GLN A 351 -6.52 -11.87 8.89
N SER A 352 -7.23 -12.97 9.11
CA SER A 352 -8.21 -13.55 8.21
C SER A 352 -9.21 -14.44 8.95
N PHE A 353 -10.31 -14.82 8.29
CA PHE A 353 -11.25 -15.82 8.82
C PHE A 353 -10.56 -17.19 9.03
N LEU A 354 -9.58 -17.54 8.20
CA LEU A 354 -8.81 -18.78 8.41
C LEU A 354 -8.03 -18.74 9.72
N VAL A 355 -7.36 -17.62 10.02
CA VAL A 355 -6.70 -17.43 11.34
C VAL A 355 -7.71 -17.49 12.47
N TRP A 356 -8.87 -16.84 12.31
CA TRP A 356 -9.94 -16.90 13.31
C TRP A 356 -10.44 -18.33 13.55
N ASN A 357 -10.70 -19.08 12.49
CA ASN A 357 -11.11 -20.49 12.60
C ASN A 357 -10.00 -21.38 13.19
N ALA A 358 -8.73 -21.09 12.89
CA ALA A 358 -7.60 -21.78 13.53
C ALA A 358 -7.53 -21.49 15.04
N ILE A 359 -7.75 -20.23 15.47
CA ILE A 359 -7.84 -19.85 16.89
C ILE A 359 -8.94 -20.65 17.58
N LYS A 360 -10.16 -20.66 17.04
CA LYS A 360 -11.30 -21.41 17.59
C LYS A 360 -11.04 -22.91 17.68
N ARG A 361 -10.22 -23.46 16.79
CA ARG A 361 -9.91 -24.89 16.74
C ARG A 361 -8.84 -25.30 17.75
N ILE A 362 -7.90 -24.41 18.08
CA ILE A 362 -6.77 -24.73 18.96
C ILE A 362 -7.07 -24.39 20.42
N LEU A 363 -7.76 -23.29 20.64
CA LEU A 363 -8.03 -22.72 21.96
C LEU A 363 -9.48 -22.91 22.38
#